data_1987d7ac19aef97bca57f6bfde221426
#
_entry.id   1987d7ac19aef97bca57f6bfde221426
#
_cell.length_a   1.000
_cell.length_b   1.000
_cell.length_c   1.000
_cell.angle_alpha   90.00
_cell.angle_beta   90.00
_cell.angle_gamma   90.00
#
_symmetry.space_group_name_H-M   'P 1'
#
loop_
_entity.id
_entity.type
_entity.pdbx_description
1 polymer ?
#
loop_
_entity_poly.entity_id
_entity_poly.type
_entity_poly.pdbx_seq_one_letter_code
_entity_poly.pdbx_strand_id
1 'polypeptide(L)'
;MTSLRSTVWRALPTAATVVLTVIIGPSAHADALSRGTAAFDRGEYARAAQDLSPLAARGNPGAFGRLGFMYEHGFGVPQAYPAAFDLYCRGATRGDPFAQAMLGLMYDKGHGVHHDVIQAYKWLNLAAARSQGRAREAYLRFRDAVASKMSRDEIIVGQRLALSWLPGVLVNGRLSGQ
;
A
#
# COMPACT_ATOMS: atom_id res chain seq x y z
N MET A 1 30.22 26.15 75.65
CA MET A 1 30.47 24.71 75.50
C MET A 1 29.18 24.09 75.12
N THR A 2 28.84 23.99 73.82
CA THR A 2 27.66 23.28 73.29
C THR A 2 27.98 22.73 71.92
N SER A 3 28.02 21.42 71.85
CA SER A 3 28.35 20.61 70.71
C SER A 3 27.18 20.57 69.69
N LEU A 4 27.40 21.03 68.47
CA LEU A 4 26.49 20.88 67.35
C LEU A 4 26.71 19.49 66.75
N ARG A 5 25.66 18.64 66.82
CA ARG A 5 25.59 17.37 66.13
C ARG A 5 25.13 17.64 64.69
N SER A 6 25.96 17.43 63.71
CA SER A 6 25.66 17.44 62.32
C SER A 6 24.90 16.14 61.89
N THR A 7 23.63 16.26 61.52
CA THR A 7 22.83 15.16 60.98
C THR A 7 23.12 15.02 59.49
N VAL A 8 23.83 13.94 59.15
CA VAL A 8 24.14 13.61 57.76
C VAL A 8 22.91 12.93 57.15
N TRP A 9 22.23 13.63 56.23
CA TRP A 9 21.20 13.04 55.40
C TRP A 9 21.85 12.18 54.31
N ARG A 10 21.74 10.87 54.44
CA ARG A 10 22.07 9.94 53.34
C ARG A 10 20.98 10.04 52.27
N ALA A 11 21.30 10.67 51.16
CA ALA A 11 20.47 10.60 49.95
C ALA A 11 20.49 9.17 49.39
N LEU A 12 19.33 8.56 49.30
CA LEU A 12 19.14 7.28 48.60
C LEU A 12 19.25 7.53 47.07
N PRO A 13 19.93 6.67 46.33
CA PRO A 13 19.96 6.80 44.86
C PRO A 13 18.58 6.45 44.31
N THR A 14 17.94 7.42 43.68
CA THR A 14 16.76 7.19 42.87
C THR A 14 17.13 6.28 41.71
N ALA A 15 16.55 5.06 41.70
CA ALA A 15 16.69 4.13 40.60
C ALA A 15 16.13 4.79 39.34
N ALA A 16 16.99 5.25 38.46
CA ALA A 16 16.64 5.70 37.13
C ALA A 16 16.16 4.48 36.34
N THR A 17 14.83 4.34 36.20
CA THR A 17 14.24 3.35 35.30
C THR A 17 14.57 3.77 33.87
N VAL A 18 15.61 3.16 33.30
CA VAL A 18 15.92 3.34 31.85
C VAL A 18 14.83 2.62 31.06
N VAL A 19 13.85 3.36 30.62
CA VAL A 19 12.90 2.88 29.61
C VAL A 19 13.65 2.81 28.30
N LEU A 20 14.10 1.60 27.95
CA LEU A 20 14.69 1.33 26.63
C LEU A 20 13.58 1.36 25.58
N THR A 21 13.26 2.53 25.06
CA THR A 21 12.41 2.67 23.89
C THR A 21 13.22 2.16 22.71
N VAL A 22 12.93 0.93 22.28
CA VAL A 22 13.42 0.41 21.00
C VAL A 22 12.76 1.24 19.91
N ILE A 23 13.45 2.27 19.45
CA ILE A 23 13.05 3.01 18.24
C ILE A 23 13.37 2.08 17.08
N ILE A 24 12.35 1.34 16.61
CA ILE A 24 12.42 0.63 15.35
C ILE A 24 12.46 1.71 14.26
N GLY A 25 13.68 2.03 13.83
CA GLY A 25 13.93 3.10 12.86
C GLY A 25 13.34 2.80 11.49
N PRO A 26 13.22 3.79 10.60
CA PRO A 26 12.67 3.67 9.25
C PRO A 26 13.36 2.58 8.40
N SER A 27 14.61 2.23 8.66
CA SER A 27 15.36 1.16 8.01
C SER A 27 14.72 -0.23 8.20
N ALA A 28 14.28 -0.59 9.41
CA ALA A 28 13.71 -1.91 9.68
C ALA A 28 12.38 -2.16 8.93
N HIS A 29 11.60 -1.12 8.65
CA HIS A 29 10.37 -1.22 7.87
C HIS A 29 10.66 -1.32 6.36
N ALA A 30 11.66 -0.59 5.87
CA ALA A 30 12.12 -0.69 4.48
C ALA A 30 12.68 -2.10 4.21
N ASP A 31 13.46 -2.63 5.13
CA ASP A 31 14.01 -3.99 5.04
C ASP A 31 12.91 -5.05 5.07
N ALA A 32 11.88 -4.89 5.90
CA ALA A 32 10.75 -5.82 5.96
C ALA A 32 9.93 -5.81 4.66
N LEU A 33 9.67 -4.63 4.09
CA LEU A 33 8.99 -4.52 2.79
C LEU A 33 9.83 -5.14 1.67
N SER A 34 11.14 -4.88 1.66
CA SER A 34 12.07 -5.47 0.68
C SER A 34 12.09 -6.99 0.76
N ARG A 35 12.17 -7.58 1.98
CA ARG A 35 12.12 -9.04 2.18
C ARG A 35 10.80 -9.62 1.71
N GLY A 36 9.67 -9.05 2.12
CA GLY A 36 8.34 -9.52 1.73
C GLY A 36 8.12 -9.41 0.22
N THR A 37 8.60 -8.32 -0.40
CA THR A 37 8.57 -8.15 -1.87
C THR A 37 9.44 -9.21 -2.56
N ALA A 38 10.67 -9.42 -2.10
CA ALA A 38 11.55 -10.42 -2.67
C ALA A 38 11.00 -11.85 -2.52
N ALA A 39 10.34 -12.16 -1.40
CA ALA A 39 9.65 -13.45 -1.21
C ALA A 39 8.47 -13.58 -2.20
N PHE A 40 7.68 -12.53 -2.37
CA PHE A 40 6.59 -12.48 -3.35
C PHE A 40 7.10 -12.71 -4.79
N ASP A 41 8.16 -12.01 -5.20
CA ASP A 41 8.74 -12.10 -6.54
C ASP A 41 9.32 -13.51 -6.84
N ARG A 42 9.74 -14.25 -5.80
CA ARG A 42 10.18 -15.64 -5.91
C ARG A 42 9.06 -16.67 -5.83
N GLY A 43 7.82 -16.24 -5.59
CA GLY A 43 6.68 -17.14 -5.41
C GLY A 43 6.61 -17.79 -4.01
N GLU A 44 7.41 -17.34 -3.04
CA GLU A 44 7.39 -17.78 -1.64
C GLU A 44 6.23 -17.14 -0.88
N TYR A 45 5.00 -17.38 -1.34
CA TYR A 45 3.82 -16.58 -0.93
C TYR A 45 3.49 -16.69 0.56
N ALA A 46 3.67 -17.85 1.19
CA ALA A 46 3.44 -17.99 2.63
C ALA A 46 4.38 -17.08 3.44
N ARG A 47 5.64 -17.00 3.03
CA ARG A 47 6.64 -16.11 3.64
C ARG A 47 6.34 -14.65 3.33
N ALA A 48 5.96 -14.34 2.08
CA ALA A 48 5.54 -13.00 1.70
C ALA A 48 4.35 -12.52 2.54
N ALA A 49 3.35 -13.38 2.80
CA ALA A 49 2.22 -13.05 3.66
C ALA A 49 2.66 -12.71 5.08
N GLN A 50 3.57 -13.49 5.67
CA GLN A 50 4.09 -13.26 7.02
C GLN A 50 4.82 -11.90 7.13
N ASP A 51 5.65 -11.55 6.14
CA ASP A 51 6.40 -10.30 6.13
C ASP A 51 5.53 -9.08 5.79
N LEU A 52 4.57 -9.23 4.87
CA LEU A 52 3.77 -8.12 4.36
C LEU A 52 2.54 -7.80 5.23
N SER A 53 1.93 -8.77 5.93
CA SER A 53 0.71 -8.55 6.72
C SER A 53 0.89 -7.52 7.84
N PRO A 54 1.99 -7.54 8.65
CA PRO A 54 2.22 -6.50 9.64
C PRO A 54 2.42 -5.11 9.04
N LEU A 55 2.99 -5.03 7.83
CA LEU A 55 3.19 -3.77 7.11
C LEU A 55 1.87 -3.22 6.58
N ALA A 56 1.01 -4.08 6.03
CA ALA A 56 -0.34 -3.71 5.61
C ALA A 56 -1.20 -3.23 6.79
N ALA A 57 -1.11 -3.88 7.95
CA ALA A 57 -1.79 -3.44 9.17
C ALA A 57 -1.37 -2.02 9.60
N ARG A 58 -0.13 -1.62 9.28
CA ARG A 58 0.40 -0.26 9.51
C ARG A 58 0.15 0.70 8.34
N GLY A 59 -0.58 0.27 7.32
CA GLY A 59 -0.97 1.11 6.19
C GLY A 59 0.07 1.24 5.06
N ASN A 60 1.07 0.35 4.98
CA ASN A 60 2.10 0.39 3.93
C ASN A 60 1.47 0.12 2.55
N PRO A 61 1.58 1.05 1.58
CA PRO A 61 0.94 0.92 0.27
C PRO A 61 1.42 -0.27 -0.55
N GLY A 62 2.73 -0.53 -0.56
CA GLY A 62 3.31 -1.62 -1.32
C GLY A 62 2.96 -3.01 -0.76
N ALA A 63 2.71 -3.11 0.55
CA ALA A 63 2.23 -4.34 1.16
C ALA A 63 0.78 -4.63 0.77
N PHE A 64 -0.07 -3.61 0.68
CA PHE A 64 -1.46 -3.79 0.23
C PHE A 64 -1.54 -4.37 -1.17
N GLY A 65 -0.78 -3.84 -2.13
CA GLY A 65 -0.82 -4.31 -3.51
C GLY A 65 -0.46 -5.80 -3.63
N ARG A 66 0.61 -6.22 -2.98
CA ARG A 66 1.08 -7.62 -3.04
C ARG A 66 0.15 -8.59 -2.32
N LEU A 67 -0.35 -8.22 -1.15
CA LEU A 67 -1.36 -9.03 -0.45
C LEU A 67 -2.65 -9.11 -1.25
N GLY A 68 -3.09 -8.02 -1.88
CA GLY A 68 -4.24 -8.02 -2.79
C GLY A 68 -4.07 -9.04 -3.91
N PHE A 69 -2.90 -9.10 -4.54
CA PHE A 69 -2.58 -10.08 -5.57
C PHE A 69 -2.64 -11.53 -5.03
N MET A 70 -2.15 -11.75 -3.83
CA MET A 70 -2.19 -13.07 -3.20
C MET A 70 -3.63 -13.50 -2.91
N TYR A 71 -4.50 -12.61 -2.44
CA TYR A 71 -5.93 -12.89 -2.24
C TYR A 71 -6.70 -13.06 -3.56
N GLU A 72 -6.33 -12.31 -4.63
CA GLU A 72 -6.96 -12.48 -5.94
C GLU A 72 -6.71 -13.86 -6.54
N HIS A 73 -5.51 -14.41 -6.33
CA HIS A 73 -5.08 -15.67 -6.94
C HIS A 73 -5.10 -16.87 -5.99
N GLY A 74 -5.35 -16.67 -4.70
CA GLY A 74 -5.27 -17.74 -3.70
C GLY A 74 -3.83 -18.19 -3.40
N PHE A 75 -2.85 -17.31 -3.56
CA PHE A 75 -1.44 -17.63 -3.36
C PHE A 75 -1.02 -17.45 -1.89
N GLY A 76 -0.83 -18.57 -1.20
CA GLY A 76 -0.44 -18.58 0.22
C GLY A 76 -1.53 -18.10 1.19
N VAL A 77 -2.69 -17.71 0.67
CA VAL A 77 -3.91 -17.29 1.38
C VAL A 77 -5.13 -17.81 0.63
N PRO A 78 -6.30 -17.99 1.27
CA PRO A 78 -7.53 -18.34 0.55
C PRO A 78 -7.90 -17.27 -0.49
N GLN A 79 -8.35 -17.70 -1.68
CA GLN A 79 -8.79 -16.77 -2.72
C GLN A 79 -10.05 -16.00 -2.26
N ALA A 80 -10.00 -14.67 -2.40
CA ALA A 80 -11.11 -13.80 -2.01
C ALA A 80 -11.07 -12.47 -2.79
N TYR A 81 -11.81 -12.38 -3.88
CA TYR A 81 -11.89 -11.16 -4.70
C TYR A 81 -12.31 -9.90 -3.94
N PRO A 82 -13.29 -9.93 -3.01
CA PRO A 82 -13.64 -8.73 -2.24
C PRO A 82 -12.49 -8.26 -1.35
N ALA A 83 -11.74 -9.17 -0.73
CA ALA A 83 -10.56 -8.82 0.07
C ALA A 83 -9.42 -8.25 -0.80
N ALA A 84 -9.19 -8.83 -1.99
CA ALA A 84 -8.23 -8.31 -2.96
C ALA A 84 -8.59 -6.90 -3.40
N PHE A 85 -9.86 -6.64 -3.71
CA PHE A 85 -10.35 -5.31 -4.09
C PHE A 85 -10.12 -4.27 -2.99
N ASP A 86 -10.48 -4.56 -1.72
CA ASP A 86 -10.23 -3.64 -0.60
C ASP A 86 -8.74 -3.32 -0.46
N LEU A 87 -7.88 -4.35 -0.51
CA LEU A 87 -6.44 -4.19 -0.41
C LEU A 87 -5.88 -3.34 -1.58
N TYR A 88 -6.32 -3.59 -2.81
CA TYR A 88 -5.91 -2.78 -3.95
C TYR A 88 -6.40 -1.33 -3.84
N CYS A 89 -7.63 -1.09 -3.41
CA CYS A 89 -8.14 0.26 -3.14
C CYS A 89 -7.28 1.00 -2.13
N ARG A 90 -6.94 0.34 -1.02
CA ARG A 90 -6.09 0.93 0.04
C ARG A 90 -4.67 1.23 -0.43
N GLY A 91 -4.08 0.39 -1.27
CA GLY A 91 -2.77 0.62 -1.87
C GLY A 91 -2.82 1.70 -2.95
N ALA A 92 -3.76 1.61 -3.88
CA ALA A 92 -3.93 2.50 -5.01
C ALA A 92 -4.19 3.95 -4.59
N THR A 93 -5.08 4.16 -3.60
CA THR A 93 -5.38 5.50 -3.06
C THR A 93 -4.20 6.14 -2.34
N ARG A 94 -3.24 5.33 -1.88
CA ARG A 94 -1.97 5.80 -1.29
C ARG A 94 -0.84 5.92 -2.30
N GLY A 95 -1.11 5.65 -3.58
CA GLY A 95 -0.20 5.88 -4.69
C GLY A 95 0.72 4.72 -5.03
N ASP A 96 0.48 3.50 -4.52
CA ASP A 96 1.26 2.34 -4.96
C ASP A 96 0.94 1.97 -6.41
N PRO A 97 1.93 2.00 -7.33
CA PRO A 97 1.66 1.77 -8.75
C PRO A 97 1.21 0.35 -9.07
N PHE A 98 1.69 -0.64 -8.31
CA PHE A 98 1.28 -2.02 -8.50
C PHE A 98 -0.19 -2.21 -8.11
N ALA A 99 -0.61 -1.68 -6.94
CA ALA A 99 -2.01 -1.72 -6.52
C ALA A 99 -2.92 -0.95 -7.50
N GLN A 100 -2.45 0.21 -8.02
CA GLN A 100 -3.19 0.96 -9.04
C GLN A 100 -3.41 0.13 -10.32
N ALA A 101 -2.37 -0.56 -10.79
CA ALA A 101 -2.50 -1.39 -11.99
C ALA A 101 -3.46 -2.57 -11.76
N MET A 102 -3.33 -3.27 -10.63
CA MET A 102 -4.20 -4.40 -10.30
C MET A 102 -5.67 -3.96 -10.11
N LEU A 103 -5.90 -2.84 -9.44
CA LEU A 103 -7.24 -2.25 -9.31
C LEU A 103 -7.85 -1.92 -10.68
N GLY A 104 -7.06 -1.36 -11.59
CA GLY A 104 -7.50 -1.10 -12.96
C GLY A 104 -7.89 -2.38 -13.69
N LEU A 105 -7.12 -3.46 -13.53
CA LEU A 105 -7.45 -4.77 -14.13
C LEU A 105 -8.69 -5.41 -13.49
N MET A 106 -8.94 -5.22 -12.19
CA MET A 106 -10.18 -5.69 -11.56
C MET A 106 -11.41 -4.99 -12.13
N TYR A 107 -11.34 -3.67 -12.36
CA TYR A 107 -12.41 -2.92 -13.02
C TYR A 107 -12.62 -3.35 -14.50
N ASP A 108 -11.54 -3.64 -15.25
CA ASP A 108 -11.64 -4.12 -16.64
C ASP A 108 -12.27 -5.50 -16.75
N LYS A 109 -12.05 -6.37 -15.76
CA LYS A 109 -12.57 -7.75 -15.75
C LYS A 109 -13.90 -7.90 -15.02
N GLY A 110 -14.28 -6.94 -14.18
CA GLY A 110 -15.41 -7.08 -13.26
C GLY A 110 -15.17 -8.10 -12.14
N HIS A 111 -13.91 -8.36 -11.75
CA HIS A 111 -13.59 -9.31 -10.70
C HIS A 111 -13.78 -8.67 -9.32
N GLY A 112 -14.79 -9.11 -8.56
CA GLY A 112 -15.07 -8.61 -7.22
C GLY A 112 -15.60 -7.17 -7.18
N VAL A 113 -15.76 -6.52 -8.33
CA VAL A 113 -16.27 -5.17 -8.52
C VAL A 113 -17.06 -5.08 -9.83
N HIS A 114 -17.97 -4.11 -9.93
CA HIS A 114 -18.68 -3.87 -11.20
C HIS A 114 -17.70 -3.44 -12.30
N HIS A 115 -17.89 -3.99 -13.51
CA HIS A 115 -17.07 -3.64 -14.66
C HIS A 115 -17.19 -2.16 -15.00
N ASP A 116 -16.05 -1.44 -15.10
CA ASP A 116 -16.00 -0.01 -15.42
C ASP A 116 -14.70 0.32 -16.17
N VAL A 117 -14.80 0.49 -17.47
CA VAL A 117 -13.64 0.78 -18.33
C VAL A 117 -13.02 2.15 -18.06
N ILE A 118 -13.81 3.12 -17.58
CA ILE A 118 -13.32 4.46 -17.25
C ILE A 118 -12.43 4.40 -16.00
N GLN A 119 -12.87 3.69 -14.96
CA GLN A 119 -12.06 3.46 -13.79
C GLN A 119 -10.83 2.60 -14.11
N ALA A 120 -10.99 1.57 -14.94
CA ALA A 120 -9.87 0.75 -15.39
C ALA A 120 -8.80 1.60 -16.08
N TYR A 121 -9.18 2.41 -17.04
CA TYR A 121 -8.28 3.33 -17.75
C TYR A 121 -7.60 4.33 -16.81
N LYS A 122 -8.37 4.99 -15.94
CA LYS A 122 -7.85 5.93 -14.93
C LYS A 122 -6.73 5.32 -14.08
N TRP A 123 -7.00 4.16 -13.48
CA TRP A 123 -6.06 3.53 -12.56
C TRP A 123 -4.81 3.02 -13.28
N LEU A 124 -4.94 2.46 -14.49
CA LEU A 124 -3.81 2.03 -15.30
C LEU A 124 -2.96 3.22 -15.78
N ASN A 125 -3.59 4.36 -16.10
CA ASN A 125 -2.87 5.58 -16.45
C ASN A 125 -2.05 6.13 -15.28
N LEU A 126 -2.61 6.13 -14.07
CA LEU A 126 -1.90 6.51 -12.84
C LEU A 126 -0.73 5.58 -12.53
N ALA A 127 -0.93 4.27 -12.66
CA ALA A 127 0.11 3.26 -12.48
C ALA A 127 1.28 3.48 -13.45
N ALA A 128 0.99 3.70 -14.73
CA ALA A 128 1.99 3.97 -15.75
C ALA A 128 2.77 5.28 -15.48
N ALA A 129 2.07 6.34 -15.04
CA ALA A 129 2.70 7.62 -14.74
C ALA A 129 3.69 7.56 -13.57
N ARG A 130 3.50 6.61 -12.64
CA ARG A 130 4.31 6.44 -11.41
C ARG A 130 5.35 5.34 -11.50
N SER A 131 5.41 4.64 -12.62
CA SER A 131 6.33 3.51 -12.84
C SER A 131 7.42 3.85 -13.83
N GLN A 132 8.49 3.06 -13.82
CA GLN A 132 9.60 3.16 -14.76
C GLN A 132 9.92 1.79 -15.37
N GLY A 133 10.70 1.78 -16.45
CA GLY A 133 11.19 0.58 -17.11
C GLY A 133 10.06 -0.39 -17.50
N ARG A 134 10.30 -1.68 -17.32
CA ARG A 134 9.39 -2.76 -17.74
C ARG A 134 7.99 -2.66 -17.12
N ALA A 135 7.89 -2.19 -15.87
CA ALA A 135 6.60 -2.03 -15.21
C ALA A 135 5.76 -0.96 -15.93
N ARG A 136 6.35 0.20 -16.23
CA ARG A 136 5.68 1.25 -16.99
C ARG A 136 5.18 0.76 -18.34
N GLU A 137 6.03 0.06 -19.08
CA GLU A 137 5.65 -0.52 -20.39
C GLU A 137 4.49 -1.50 -20.27
N ALA A 138 4.48 -2.34 -19.24
CA ALA A 138 3.39 -3.28 -19.00
C ALA A 138 2.07 -2.55 -18.71
N TYR A 139 2.10 -1.53 -17.84
CA TYR A 139 0.90 -0.77 -17.48
C TYR A 139 0.37 0.08 -18.66
N LEU A 140 1.26 0.59 -19.51
CA LEU A 140 0.85 1.26 -20.75
C LEU A 140 0.14 0.28 -21.69
N ARG A 141 0.67 -0.94 -21.88
CA ARG A 141 -0.01 -1.97 -22.69
C ARG A 141 -1.39 -2.32 -22.15
N PHE A 142 -1.54 -2.48 -20.82
CA PHE A 142 -2.84 -2.74 -20.21
C PHE A 142 -3.82 -1.58 -20.42
N ARG A 143 -3.35 -0.33 -20.21
CA ARG A 143 -4.15 0.87 -20.45
C ARG A 143 -4.62 0.95 -21.92
N ASP A 144 -3.71 0.70 -22.86
CA ASP A 144 -4.01 0.78 -24.29
C ASP A 144 -5.01 -0.33 -24.72
N ALA A 145 -4.89 -1.53 -24.11
CA ALA A 145 -5.88 -2.60 -24.31
C ALA A 145 -7.28 -2.22 -23.77
N VAL A 146 -7.35 -1.51 -22.64
CA VAL A 146 -8.63 -0.97 -22.14
C VAL A 146 -9.11 0.15 -23.06
N ALA A 147 -8.24 1.08 -23.45
CA ALA A 147 -8.59 2.20 -24.34
C ALA A 147 -9.16 1.73 -25.69
N SER A 148 -8.70 0.57 -26.21
CA SER A 148 -9.22 0.02 -27.46
C SER A 148 -10.70 -0.40 -27.40
N LYS A 149 -11.26 -0.55 -26.20
CA LYS A 149 -12.67 -0.88 -25.97
C LYS A 149 -13.52 0.36 -25.66
N MET A 150 -12.90 1.55 -25.54
CA MET A 150 -13.54 2.78 -25.08
C MET A 150 -13.84 3.73 -26.24
N SER A 151 -14.90 4.48 -26.09
CA SER A 151 -15.17 5.66 -26.93
C SER A 151 -14.18 6.79 -26.62
N ARG A 152 -14.09 7.76 -27.52
CA ARG A 152 -13.24 8.95 -27.33
C ARG A 152 -13.63 9.75 -26.10
N ASP A 153 -14.92 9.87 -25.81
CA ASP A 153 -15.44 10.62 -24.67
C ASP A 153 -15.10 9.92 -23.34
N GLU A 154 -15.22 8.59 -23.28
CA GLU A 154 -14.81 7.80 -22.10
C GLU A 154 -13.32 7.94 -21.82
N ILE A 155 -12.47 7.94 -22.85
CA ILE A 155 -11.02 8.18 -22.69
C ILE A 155 -10.77 9.57 -22.09
N ILE A 156 -11.44 10.60 -22.59
CA ILE A 156 -11.32 11.98 -22.08
C ILE A 156 -11.73 12.05 -20.59
N VAL A 157 -12.83 11.39 -20.22
CA VAL A 157 -13.28 11.31 -18.83
C VAL A 157 -12.25 10.60 -17.96
N GLY A 158 -11.75 9.44 -18.39
CA GLY A 158 -10.73 8.68 -17.67
C GLY A 158 -9.42 9.47 -17.47
N GLN A 159 -8.99 10.20 -18.50
CA GLN A 159 -7.82 11.10 -18.40
C GLN A 159 -8.04 12.23 -17.38
N ARG A 160 -9.20 12.87 -17.41
CA ARG A 160 -9.56 13.94 -16.47
C ARG A 160 -9.57 13.43 -15.04
N LEU A 161 -10.15 12.25 -14.79
CA LEU A 161 -10.17 11.62 -13.48
C LEU A 161 -8.76 11.25 -12.98
N ALA A 162 -7.86 10.86 -13.88
CA ALA A 162 -6.47 10.60 -13.52
C ALA A 162 -5.70 11.89 -13.18
N LEU A 163 -5.92 12.98 -13.94
CA LEU A 163 -5.27 14.27 -13.69
C LEU A 163 -5.75 14.94 -12.39
N SER A 164 -7.01 14.78 -12.02
CA SER A 164 -7.59 15.33 -10.78
C SER A 164 -7.26 14.48 -9.54
N TRP A 165 -6.64 13.32 -9.72
CA TRP A 165 -6.36 12.43 -8.60
C TRP A 165 -5.15 12.89 -7.78
N LEU A 166 -5.32 13.01 -6.46
CA LEU A 166 -4.27 13.31 -5.49
C LEU A 166 -4.19 12.18 -4.45
N PRO A 167 -3.00 11.65 -4.15
CA PRO A 167 -2.84 10.58 -3.17
C PRO A 167 -3.31 11.02 -1.78
N GLY A 168 -4.13 10.20 -1.12
CA GLY A 168 -4.55 10.42 0.26
C GLY A 168 -5.51 11.61 0.50
N VAL A 169 -5.97 12.29 -0.56
CA VAL A 169 -6.92 13.40 -0.44
C VAL A 169 -8.34 12.87 -0.47
N LEU A 170 -9.14 13.27 0.52
CA LEU A 170 -10.58 13.06 0.54
C LEU A 170 -11.27 14.13 -0.33
N VAL A 171 -11.97 13.71 -1.37
CA VAL A 171 -12.85 14.57 -2.15
C VAL A 171 -14.29 14.21 -1.80
N ASN A 172 -15.05 15.16 -1.24
CA ASN A 172 -16.44 14.97 -0.79
C ASN A 172 -16.63 13.83 0.23
N GLY A 173 -15.66 13.65 1.16
CA GLY A 173 -15.73 12.61 2.20
C GLY A 173 -15.38 11.19 1.72
N ARG A 174 -14.99 11.04 0.46
CA ARG A 174 -14.45 9.79 -0.11
C ARG A 174 -13.00 9.98 -0.48
N LEU A 175 -12.19 8.92 -0.36
CA LEU A 175 -10.82 8.96 -0.88
C LEU A 175 -10.88 9.29 -2.38
N SER A 176 -10.03 10.22 -2.83
CA SER A 176 -9.96 10.57 -4.24
C SER A 176 -9.63 9.31 -5.03
N GLY A 177 -10.67 8.73 -5.64
CA GLY A 177 -10.46 7.48 -6.38
C GLY A 177 -11.54 6.42 -6.25
N GLN A 178 -12.52 6.61 -5.37
CA GLN A 178 -13.72 5.76 -5.33
C GLN A 178 -14.88 6.39 -6.10
#